data_a19deda5c14553325aa5667404b0171a
#
_entry.id   a19deda5c14553325aa5667404b0171a
#
_cell.length_a   1.000
_cell.length_b   1.000
_cell.length_c   1.000
_cell.angle_alpha   90.00
_cell.angle_beta   90.00
_cell.angle_gamma   90.00
#
_symmetry.space_group_name_H-M   'P 1'
#
loop_
_entity.id
_entity.type
_entity.pdbx_description
1 polymer ?
#
loop_
_entity_poly.entity_id
_entity_poly.type
_entity_poly.pdbx_seq_one_letter_code
_entity_poly.pdbx_strand_id
1 'polypeptide(L)'
;MCTSVDGKIIGQRWGKLPGYKHESNLFETTAASFGIGAWLVGTTTMDEFDGRKMKLPRAKKAIARRDHIANPKAKTLGIGADAKGVLRFQQNEVGGDHVVLLVTDRVSNDYLAHLQHAGVSYLFCGNKAIDLPLALRKLGSAFGLRKLMLQGGGKFNGAMLQAGLVDEVSHITVPVADGGEDVSTMFDGQTSAKSAAILRLFSHKILPGSAVWCRYKVVTRRLK
;
A
#
# COMPACT_ATOMS: atom_id res chain seq x y z
N MET A 1 -7.38 5.00 -5.67
CA MET A 1 -8.27 3.95 -5.10
C MET A 1 -9.57 3.92 -5.86
N CYS A 2 -10.10 2.71 -6.15
CA CYS A 2 -11.47 2.50 -6.65
C CYS A 2 -12.40 2.15 -5.50
N THR A 3 -13.59 2.77 -5.44
CA THR A 3 -14.61 2.45 -4.45
C THR A 3 -16.00 2.36 -5.08
N SER A 4 -16.94 1.68 -4.41
CA SER A 4 -18.37 1.85 -4.62
C SER A 4 -18.83 3.27 -4.23
N VAL A 5 -20.08 3.63 -4.55
CA VAL A 5 -20.68 4.93 -4.18
C VAL A 5 -20.69 5.13 -2.66
N ASP A 6 -20.86 4.04 -1.90
CA ASP A 6 -20.82 4.02 -0.43
C ASP A 6 -19.41 3.76 0.16
N GLY A 7 -18.35 3.91 -0.67
CA GLY A 7 -16.95 3.97 -0.24
C GLY A 7 -16.24 2.65 0.01
N LYS A 8 -16.81 1.51 -0.37
CA LYS A 8 -16.19 0.19 -0.19
C LYS A 8 -15.10 -0.09 -1.25
N ILE A 9 -14.02 -0.79 -0.88
CA ILE A 9 -12.85 -0.98 -1.77
C ILE A 9 -12.69 -2.40 -2.32
N ILE A 10 -13.53 -3.37 -1.96
CA ILE A 10 -13.39 -4.77 -2.39
C ILE A 10 -14.15 -5.02 -3.69
N GLY A 11 -13.53 -4.67 -4.82
CA GLY A 11 -14.14 -4.75 -6.15
C GLY A 11 -14.49 -6.17 -6.64
N GLN A 12 -13.87 -7.23 -6.11
CA GLN A 12 -14.18 -8.63 -6.49
C GLN A 12 -15.63 -9.02 -6.23
N ARG A 13 -16.29 -8.37 -5.26
CA ARG A 13 -17.70 -8.60 -4.96
C ARG A 13 -18.63 -8.11 -6.08
N TRP A 14 -18.21 -7.06 -6.78
CA TRP A 14 -19.07 -6.38 -7.77
C TRP A 14 -18.98 -7.01 -9.17
N GLY A 15 -17.87 -7.65 -9.51
CA GLY A 15 -17.68 -8.27 -10.82
C GLY A 15 -18.66 -9.40 -11.15
N LYS A 16 -19.44 -9.84 -10.16
CA LYS A 16 -20.49 -10.86 -10.31
C LYS A 16 -21.90 -10.26 -10.38
N LEU A 17 -22.06 -8.94 -10.33
CA LEU A 17 -23.38 -8.30 -10.37
C LEU A 17 -23.94 -8.38 -11.81
N PRO A 18 -25.17 -8.90 -12.00
CA PRO A 18 -25.82 -8.92 -13.30
C PRO A 18 -25.91 -7.51 -13.90
N GLY A 19 -25.51 -7.37 -15.16
CA GLY A 19 -25.59 -6.08 -15.88
C GLY A 19 -24.47 -5.09 -15.54
N TYR A 20 -23.62 -5.35 -14.55
CA TYR A 20 -22.44 -4.53 -14.29
C TYR A 20 -21.23 -5.07 -15.07
N LYS A 21 -20.74 -4.27 -16.00
CA LYS A 21 -19.45 -4.52 -16.65
C LYS A 21 -18.38 -3.80 -15.85
N HIS A 22 -17.64 -4.55 -15.03
CA HIS A 22 -16.47 -4.01 -14.36
C HIS A 22 -15.42 -3.67 -15.42
N GLU A 23 -15.12 -2.40 -15.56
CA GLU A 23 -13.98 -1.94 -16.36
C GLU A 23 -12.70 -2.29 -15.58
N SER A 24 -12.19 -3.49 -15.84
CA SER A 24 -11.16 -4.17 -15.06
C SER A 24 -9.85 -3.39 -14.94
N ASN A 25 -9.62 -2.41 -15.80
CA ASN A 25 -8.34 -1.70 -15.89
C ASN A 25 -8.39 -0.24 -15.42
N LEU A 26 -9.50 0.24 -14.84
CA LEU A 26 -9.61 1.66 -14.44
C LEU A 26 -8.59 2.03 -13.38
N PHE A 27 -8.35 1.15 -12.42
CA PHE A 27 -7.39 1.38 -11.35
C PHE A 27 -5.97 1.44 -11.92
N GLU A 28 -5.57 0.44 -12.68
CA GLU A 28 -4.21 0.29 -13.25
C GLU A 28 -3.91 1.40 -14.26
N THR A 29 -4.83 1.69 -15.17
CA THR A 29 -4.64 2.75 -16.18
C THR A 29 -4.57 4.13 -15.54
N THR A 30 -5.39 4.38 -14.52
CA THR A 30 -5.34 5.63 -13.76
C THR A 30 -4.05 5.73 -12.96
N ALA A 31 -3.61 4.64 -12.30
CA ALA A 31 -2.35 4.60 -11.58
C ALA A 31 -1.15 4.85 -12.51
N ALA A 32 -1.11 4.18 -13.65
CA ALA A 32 -0.05 4.35 -14.66
C ALA A 32 0.06 5.79 -15.17
N SER A 33 -1.06 6.53 -15.26
CA SER A 33 -1.08 7.92 -15.73
C SER A 33 -0.29 8.89 -14.85
N PHE A 34 0.05 8.53 -13.62
CA PHE A 34 0.89 9.33 -12.73
C PHE A 34 2.38 9.17 -13.01
N GLY A 35 2.81 8.14 -13.75
CA GLY A 35 4.22 7.86 -14.04
C GLY A 35 5.06 7.61 -12.78
N ILE A 36 4.46 7.06 -11.72
CA ILE A 36 5.13 6.77 -10.44
C ILE A 36 5.46 5.28 -10.40
N GLY A 37 6.75 4.96 -10.40
CA GLY A 37 7.26 3.60 -10.41
C GLY A 37 7.35 2.94 -9.02
N ALA A 38 6.69 3.47 -8.00
CA ALA A 38 6.71 2.89 -6.66
C ALA A 38 5.31 2.94 -6.02
N TRP A 39 4.86 1.79 -5.49
CA TRP A 39 3.60 1.68 -4.77
C TRP A 39 3.80 1.06 -3.39
N LEU A 40 2.96 1.43 -2.45
CA LEU A 40 3.03 1.03 -1.04
C LEU A 40 1.68 0.54 -0.56
N VAL A 41 1.68 -0.62 0.08
CA VAL A 41 0.50 -1.27 0.65
C VAL A 41 0.76 -1.80 2.06
N GLY A 42 -0.32 -2.07 2.78
CA GLY A 42 -0.27 -2.78 4.06
C GLY A 42 -0.04 -4.29 3.87
N THR A 43 0.21 -4.99 4.99
CA THR A 43 0.51 -6.43 5.02
C THR A 43 -0.55 -7.26 4.32
N THR A 44 -1.84 -7.05 4.62
CA THR A 44 -2.95 -7.85 4.05
C THR A 44 -3.01 -7.74 2.53
N THR A 45 -2.90 -6.52 1.99
CA THR A 45 -2.93 -6.30 0.54
C THR A 45 -1.68 -6.88 -0.12
N MET A 46 -0.51 -6.79 0.53
CA MET A 46 0.72 -7.38 -0.02
C MET A 46 0.66 -8.91 -0.05
N ASP A 47 0.00 -9.55 0.93
CA ASP A 47 -0.19 -11.00 1.00
C ASP A 47 -1.05 -11.55 -0.15
N GLU A 48 -1.91 -10.72 -0.76
CA GLU A 48 -2.74 -11.10 -1.93
C GLU A 48 -1.90 -11.36 -3.19
N PHE A 49 -0.69 -10.78 -3.28
CA PHE A 49 0.18 -10.94 -4.45
C PHE A 49 1.05 -12.19 -4.42
N ASP A 50 1.46 -12.67 -3.22
CA ASP A 50 2.32 -13.86 -3.08
C ASP A 50 1.99 -14.68 -1.82
N GLY A 51 0.72 -14.76 -1.45
CA GLY A 51 0.18 -15.36 -0.23
C GLY A 51 0.41 -16.87 -0.08
N ARG A 52 1.60 -17.38 -0.34
CA ARG A 52 1.92 -18.80 -0.15
C ARG A 52 2.32 -19.05 1.30
N LYS A 53 1.52 -19.89 1.98
CA LYS A 53 1.89 -20.41 3.30
C LYS A 53 3.10 -21.35 3.14
N MET A 54 4.28 -20.89 3.57
CA MET A 54 5.48 -21.71 3.62
C MET A 54 6.16 -21.61 4.97
N LYS A 55 6.81 -22.69 5.39
CA LYS A 55 7.66 -22.67 6.59
C LYS A 55 8.93 -21.87 6.28
N LEU A 56 9.30 -21.01 7.23
CA LEU A 56 10.58 -20.31 7.15
C LEU A 56 11.74 -21.31 7.32
N PRO A 57 12.79 -21.19 6.52
CA PRO A 57 14.04 -21.91 6.75
C PRO A 57 14.67 -21.44 8.07
N ARG A 58 15.28 -22.35 8.81
CA ARG A 58 15.98 -21.98 10.04
C ARG A 58 17.24 -21.18 9.74
N ALA A 59 17.36 -20.02 10.33
CA ALA A 59 18.58 -19.21 10.18
C ALA A 59 19.78 -19.91 10.84
N LYS A 60 20.88 -20.02 10.10
CA LYS A 60 22.12 -20.66 10.61
C LYS A 60 22.87 -19.78 11.62
N LYS A 61 22.61 -18.47 11.61
CA LYS A 61 23.26 -17.47 12.49
C LYS A 61 22.35 -16.27 12.73
N ALA A 62 22.67 -15.49 13.74
CA ALA A 62 22.00 -14.21 13.97
C ALA A 62 22.23 -13.24 12.80
N ILE A 63 21.20 -12.51 12.40
CA ILE A 63 21.25 -11.50 11.34
C ILE A 63 21.15 -10.12 11.99
N ALA A 64 22.08 -9.25 11.63
CA ALA A 64 22.12 -7.89 12.14
C ALA A 64 20.85 -7.10 11.76
N ARG A 65 20.33 -6.29 12.69
CA ARG A 65 19.14 -5.42 12.49
C ARG A 65 19.52 -4.16 11.71
N ARG A 66 19.89 -4.35 10.45
CA ARG A 66 20.23 -3.28 9.50
C ARG A 66 19.51 -3.46 8.18
N ASP A 67 19.31 -2.36 7.47
CA ASP A 67 18.68 -2.37 6.16
C ASP A 67 19.46 -3.29 5.19
N HIS A 68 18.71 -3.95 4.31
CA HIS A 68 19.24 -4.81 3.27
C HIS A 68 18.67 -4.40 1.92
N ILE A 69 19.52 -3.95 1.03
CA ILE A 69 19.16 -3.52 -0.31
C ILE A 69 19.68 -4.57 -1.29
N ALA A 70 18.82 -5.48 -1.71
CA ALA A 70 19.18 -6.55 -2.64
C ALA A 70 19.32 -6.04 -4.08
N ASN A 71 18.50 -5.06 -4.47
CA ASN A 71 18.57 -4.45 -5.80
C ASN A 71 18.52 -2.90 -5.73
N PRO A 72 19.67 -2.23 -5.57
CA PRO A 72 19.72 -0.76 -5.49
C PRO A 72 19.41 -0.04 -6.81
N LYS A 73 19.37 -0.78 -7.94
CA LYS A 73 19.11 -0.25 -9.28
C LYS A 73 17.68 -0.54 -9.76
N ALA A 74 16.81 -1.06 -8.88
CA ALA A 74 15.41 -1.31 -9.23
C ALA A 74 14.74 0.00 -9.68
N LYS A 75 14.07 -0.04 -10.83
CA LYS A 75 13.38 1.12 -11.41
C LYS A 75 11.96 1.26 -10.86
N THR A 76 11.34 0.14 -10.56
CA THR A 76 9.97 0.06 -10.03
C THR A 76 9.95 -0.77 -8.75
N LEU A 77 9.13 -0.38 -7.77
CA LEU A 77 9.12 -0.96 -6.44
C LEU A 77 7.71 -1.29 -5.98
N GLY A 78 7.52 -2.55 -5.55
CA GLY A 78 6.38 -2.99 -4.76
C GLY A 78 6.73 -3.00 -3.28
N ILE A 79 6.16 -2.07 -2.50
CA ILE A 79 6.54 -1.87 -1.10
C ILE A 79 5.45 -2.38 -0.18
N GLY A 80 5.80 -3.29 0.73
CA GLY A 80 4.89 -3.87 1.71
C GLY A 80 5.27 -3.49 3.15
N ALA A 81 4.28 -3.10 3.97
CA ALA A 81 4.49 -2.90 5.40
C ALA A 81 4.29 -4.23 6.14
N ASP A 82 5.35 -4.81 6.70
CA ASP A 82 5.29 -6.08 7.44
C ASP A 82 5.98 -5.99 8.80
N ALA A 83 5.32 -5.33 9.74
CA ALA A 83 5.85 -5.13 11.09
C ALA A 83 6.16 -6.43 11.85
N LYS A 84 5.51 -7.54 11.50
CA LYS A 84 5.58 -8.81 12.23
C LYS A 84 6.35 -9.91 11.50
N GLY A 85 6.73 -9.72 10.25
CA GLY A 85 7.43 -10.72 9.45
C GLY A 85 6.54 -11.91 9.06
N VAL A 86 5.35 -11.63 8.56
CA VAL A 86 4.36 -12.67 8.19
C VAL A 86 4.31 -12.97 6.70
N LEU A 87 4.75 -12.04 5.86
CA LEU A 87 4.75 -12.21 4.41
C LEU A 87 5.79 -13.26 3.96
N ARG A 88 5.48 -13.94 2.87
CA ARG A 88 6.33 -14.99 2.31
C ARG A 88 6.51 -14.76 0.82
N PHE A 89 7.75 -14.60 0.39
CA PHE A 89 8.10 -14.39 -1.01
C PHE A 89 9.02 -15.50 -1.50
N GLN A 90 8.74 -16.05 -2.68
CA GLN A 90 9.63 -16.99 -3.35
C GLN A 90 10.63 -16.30 -4.28
N GLN A 91 10.29 -15.09 -4.71
CA GLN A 91 11.07 -14.26 -5.61
C GLN A 91 11.04 -12.80 -5.15
N ASN A 92 11.93 -12.01 -5.68
CA ASN A 92 12.10 -10.61 -5.31
C ASN A 92 11.23 -9.63 -6.09
N GLU A 93 10.24 -10.12 -6.83
CA GLU A 93 9.39 -9.31 -7.70
C GLU A 93 7.91 -9.67 -7.55
N VAL A 94 7.05 -8.67 -7.69
CA VAL A 94 5.60 -8.79 -7.79
C VAL A 94 5.16 -7.95 -8.98
N GLY A 95 4.57 -8.59 -10.01
CA GLY A 95 4.14 -7.90 -11.23
C GLY A 95 5.28 -7.21 -11.99
N GLY A 96 6.53 -7.64 -11.83
CA GLY A 96 7.72 -7.02 -12.40
C GLY A 96 8.34 -5.92 -11.54
N ASP A 97 7.74 -5.57 -10.40
CA ASP A 97 8.25 -4.57 -9.46
C ASP A 97 9.06 -5.23 -8.36
N HIS A 98 10.25 -4.70 -8.08
CA HIS A 98 11.11 -5.22 -7.02
C HIS A 98 10.49 -5.04 -5.63
N VAL A 99 10.46 -6.13 -4.86
CA VAL A 99 9.85 -6.13 -3.52
C VAL A 99 10.76 -5.50 -2.48
N VAL A 100 10.20 -4.55 -1.74
CA VAL A 100 10.83 -3.92 -0.57
C VAL A 100 9.90 -4.03 0.62
N LEU A 101 10.37 -4.57 1.74
CA LEU A 101 9.57 -4.69 2.95
C LEU A 101 9.99 -3.71 4.03
N LEU A 102 9.02 -3.01 4.59
CA LEU A 102 9.19 -2.20 5.79
C LEU A 102 8.98 -3.11 7.00
N VAL A 103 10.04 -3.35 7.76
CA VAL A 103 10.04 -4.29 8.89
C VAL A 103 10.36 -3.60 10.21
N THR A 104 10.10 -4.29 11.32
CA THR A 104 10.50 -3.84 12.66
C THR A 104 11.56 -4.75 13.26
N ASP A 105 12.13 -4.35 14.39
CA ASP A 105 13.12 -5.16 15.13
C ASP A 105 12.55 -6.49 15.65
N ARG A 106 11.21 -6.66 15.61
CA ARG A 106 10.51 -7.87 16.08
C ARG A 106 10.59 -9.06 15.13
N VAL A 107 10.92 -8.83 13.86
CA VAL A 107 10.99 -9.93 12.88
C VAL A 107 12.09 -10.93 13.25
N SER A 108 11.85 -12.21 13.00
CA SER A 108 12.79 -13.27 13.36
C SER A 108 14.03 -13.31 12.44
N ASN A 109 15.12 -13.92 12.91
CA ASN A 109 16.27 -14.20 12.04
C ASN A 109 15.90 -15.13 10.88
N ASP A 110 15.00 -16.09 11.11
CA ASP A 110 14.52 -17.00 10.07
C ASP A 110 13.81 -16.24 8.95
N TYR A 111 13.03 -15.22 9.32
CA TYR A 111 12.37 -14.33 8.37
C TYR A 111 13.36 -13.50 7.55
N LEU A 112 14.34 -12.89 8.19
CA LEU A 112 15.38 -12.13 7.49
C LEU A 112 16.22 -12.99 6.56
N ALA A 113 16.56 -14.22 7.01
CA ALA A 113 17.27 -15.19 6.17
C ALA A 113 16.46 -15.57 4.93
N HIS A 114 15.15 -15.77 5.11
CA HIS A 114 14.24 -16.04 4.02
C HIS A 114 14.20 -14.89 2.99
N LEU A 115 14.05 -13.64 3.46
CA LEU A 115 14.03 -12.48 2.57
C LEU A 115 15.33 -12.30 1.79
N GLN A 116 16.49 -12.49 2.47
CA GLN A 116 17.78 -12.43 1.81
C GLN A 116 17.93 -13.52 0.75
N HIS A 117 17.48 -14.74 1.05
CA HIS A 117 17.50 -15.86 0.10
C HIS A 117 16.63 -15.61 -1.12
N ALA A 118 15.45 -15.02 -0.92
CA ALA A 118 14.53 -14.64 -1.99
C ALA A 118 14.98 -13.39 -2.77
N GLY A 119 16.05 -12.70 -2.34
CA GLY A 119 16.53 -11.46 -2.96
C GLY A 119 15.63 -10.25 -2.70
N VAL A 120 14.82 -10.29 -1.64
CA VAL A 120 13.90 -9.21 -1.24
C VAL A 120 14.65 -8.17 -0.42
N SER A 121 14.47 -6.90 -0.75
CA SER A 121 14.99 -5.79 0.06
C SER A 121 14.13 -5.56 1.30
N TYR A 122 14.75 -5.12 2.39
CA TYR A 122 14.01 -4.71 3.58
C TYR A 122 14.66 -3.55 4.31
N LEU A 123 13.82 -2.70 4.92
CA LEU A 123 14.22 -1.54 5.70
C LEU A 123 13.66 -1.66 7.12
N PHE A 124 14.52 -1.52 8.13
CA PHE A 124 14.09 -1.46 9.52
C PHE A 124 13.47 -0.09 9.83
N CYS A 125 12.18 -0.05 10.06
CA CYS A 125 11.41 1.17 10.22
C CYS A 125 10.72 1.26 11.59
N GLY A 126 11.37 0.82 12.65
CA GLY A 126 10.88 0.93 14.01
C GLY A 126 11.06 -0.33 14.84
N ASN A 127 10.78 -0.21 16.13
CA ASN A 127 10.96 -1.32 17.08
C ASN A 127 9.75 -2.27 17.10
N LYS A 128 8.56 -1.78 17.47
CA LYS A 128 7.33 -2.59 17.61
C LYS A 128 6.28 -2.33 16.53
N ALA A 129 6.29 -1.14 15.97
CA ALA A 129 5.40 -0.69 14.89
C ALA A 129 6.24 0.03 13.84
N ILE A 130 5.71 0.12 12.63
CA ILE A 130 6.35 0.90 11.56
C ILE A 130 6.22 2.40 11.90
N ASP A 131 7.36 3.07 12.01
CA ASP A 131 7.47 4.52 12.01
C ASP A 131 7.34 4.99 10.55
N LEU A 132 6.14 5.46 10.19
CA LEU A 132 5.81 5.83 8.81
C LEU A 132 6.68 6.98 8.28
N PRO A 133 6.92 8.07 9.04
CA PRO A 133 7.88 9.10 8.65
C PRO A 133 9.30 8.56 8.40
N LEU A 134 9.80 7.71 9.28
CA LEU A 134 11.12 7.07 9.11
C LEU A 134 11.15 6.20 7.85
N ALA A 135 10.09 5.41 7.61
CA ALA A 135 9.97 4.56 6.44
C ALA A 135 10.06 5.37 5.14
N LEU A 136 9.33 6.48 5.03
CA LEU A 136 9.37 7.35 3.84
C LEU A 136 10.76 7.98 3.64
N ARG A 137 11.40 8.44 4.73
CA ARG A 137 12.78 8.97 4.64
C ARG A 137 13.77 7.91 4.14
N LYS A 138 13.69 6.67 4.67
CA LYS A 138 14.58 5.57 4.26
C LYS A 138 14.33 5.15 2.80
N LEU A 139 13.09 5.06 2.36
CA LEU A 139 12.76 4.80 0.96
C LEU A 139 13.33 5.89 0.03
N GLY A 140 13.20 7.15 0.42
CA GLY A 140 13.82 8.27 -0.30
C GLY A 140 15.34 8.16 -0.39
N SER A 141 16.00 7.84 0.71
CA SER A 141 17.47 7.72 0.77
C SER A 141 18.01 6.48 0.04
N ALA A 142 17.33 5.33 0.19
CA ALA A 142 17.82 4.05 -0.35
C ALA A 142 17.56 3.90 -1.86
N PHE A 143 16.45 4.44 -2.36
CA PHE A 143 15.99 4.24 -3.75
C PHE A 143 15.78 5.55 -4.52
N GLY A 144 16.09 6.70 -3.94
CA GLY A 144 15.87 8.01 -4.57
C GLY A 144 14.41 8.39 -4.79
N LEU A 145 13.48 7.79 -4.06
CA LEU A 145 12.04 8.00 -4.24
C LEU A 145 11.64 9.43 -3.83
N ARG A 146 10.98 10.14 -4.73
CA ARG A 146 10.37 11.45 -4.48
C ARG A 146 8.86 11.42 -4.50
N LYS A 147 8.27 10.40 -5.11
CA LYS A 147 6.83 10.19 -5.24
C LYS A 147 6.53 8.72 -4.97
N LEU A 148 5.42 8.47 -4.32
CA LEU A 148 4.98 7.14 -3.92
C LEU A 148 3.47 7.05 -4.04
N MET A 149 2.96 5.97 -4.60
CA MET A 149 1.53 5.68 -4.64
C MET A 149 1.12 4.82 -3.45
N LEU A 150 0.27 5.34 -2.59
CA LEU A 150 -0.36 4.58 -1.52
C LEU A 150 -1.58 3.84 -2.09
N GLN A 151 -1.52 2.51 -2.17
CA GLN A 151 -2.51 1.69 -2.86
C GLN A 151 -3.34 0.77 -1.96
N GLY A 152 -3.27 0.93 -0.65
CA GLY A 152 -4.21 0.24 0.24
C GLY A 152 -3.57 -0.59 1.35
N GLY A 153 -4.29 -1.44 2.14
CA GLY A 153 -5.76 -1.38 2.36
C GLY A 153 -6.20 -0.24 3.26
N GLY A 154 -7.50 -0.17 3.51
CA GLY A 154 -8.10 0.97 4.19
C GLY A 154 -7.48 1.35 5.52
N LYS A 155 -7.12 0.39 6.37
CA LYS A 155 -6.44 0.64 7.66
C LYS A 155 -5.05 1.26 7.49
N PHE A 156 -4.30 0.83 6.49
CA PHE A 156 -2.97 1.38 6.22
C PHE A 156 -3.08 2.78 5.62
N ASN A 157 -4.01 2.99 4.69
CA ASN A 157 -4.31 4.32 4.16
C ASN A 157 -4.74 5.29 5.27
N GLY A 158 -5.61 4.83 6.18
CA GLY A 158 -6.05 5.63 7.33
C GLY A 158 -4.88 6.04 8.24
N ALA A 159 -3.96 5.11 8.53
CA ALA A 159 -2.76 5.40 9.33
C ALA A 159 -1.84 6.43 8.64
N MET A 160 -1.64 6.32 7.32
CA MET A 160 -0.85 7.29 6.56
C MET A 160 -1.51 8.68 6.52
N LEU A 161 -2.83 8.73 6.35
CA LEU A 161 -3.59 9.98 6.37
C LEU A 161 -3.53 10.66 7.75
N GLN A 162 -3.72 9.89 8.82
CA GLN A 162 -3.65 10.37 10.20
C GLN A 162 -2.25 10.90 10.55
N ALA A 163 -1.21 10.27 10.01
CA ALA A 163 0.18 10.74 10.18
C ALA A 163 0.51 11.99 9.35
N GLY A 164 -0.43 12.52 8.55
CA GLY A 164 -0.20 13.69 7.69
C GLY A 164 0.75 13.42 6.52
N LEU A 165 0.84 12.18 6.07
CA LEU A 165 1.77 11.71 5.05
C LEU A 165 1.13 11.50 3.67
N VAL A 166 -0.10 11.96 3.48
CA VAL A 166 -0.82 11.91 2.21
C VAL A 166 -1.00 13.32 1.67
N ASP A 167 -0.43 13.60 0.52
CA ASP A 167 -0.50 14.92 -0.14
C ASP A 167 -1.72 15.03 -1.06
N GLU A 168 -2.09 13.92 -1.69
CA GLU A 168 -3.13 13.87 -2.72
C GLU A 168 -3.93 12.58 -2.61
N VAL A 169 -5.24 12.68 -2.80
CA VAL A 169 -6.17 11.55 -2.91
C VAL A 169 -6.66 11.46 -4.36
N SER A 170 -6.36 10.34 -5.03
CA SER A 170 -6.89 9.97 -6.33
C SER A 170 -7.97 8.91 -6.12
N HIS A 171 -9.23 9.28 -6.35
CA HIS A 171 -10.39 8.49 -6.03
C HIS A 171 -11.26 8.23 -7.28
N ILE A 172 -11.49 6.97 -7.58
CA ILE A 172 -12.43 6.53 -8.62
C ILE A 172 -13.65 5.96 -7.92
N THR A 173 -14.81 6.55 -8.15
CA THR A 173 -16.10 6.01 -7.69
C THR A 173 -16.73 5.26 -8.85
N VAL A 174 -16.95 3.95 -8.69
CA VAL A 174 -17.69 3.15 -9.66
C VAL A 174 -19.21 3.18 -9.35
N PRO A 175 -20.10 3.01 -10.35
CA PRO A 175 -21.55 3.13 -10.16
C PRO A 175 -22.16 1.86 -9.53
N VAL A 176 -21.69 1.53 -8.34
CA VAL A 176 -22.14 0.38 -7.53
C VAL A 176 -22.39 0.85 -6.11
N ALA A 177 -23.51 0.48 -5.51
CA ALA A 177 -23.76 0.57 -4.08
C ALA A 177 -23.55 -0.82 -3.47
N ASP A 178 -22.55 -0.98 -2.59
CA ASP A 178 -22.18 -2.29 -2.03
C ASP A 178 -23.08 -2.68 -0.85
N GLY A 179 -23.33 -1.76 0.09
CA GLY A 179 -24.16 -1.97 1.29
C GLY A 179 -23.57 -2.91 2.33
N GLY A 180 -22.34 -3.43 2.15
CA GLY A 180 -21.70 -4.34 3.09
C GLY A 180 -21.22 -3.65 4.37
N GLU A 181 -21.57 -4.19 5.56
CA GLU A 181 -21.19 -3.60 6.86
C GLU A 181 -19.70 -3.81 7.19
N ASP A 182 -19.20 -5.02 7.01
CA ASP A 182 -17.82 -5.40 7.36
C ASP A 182 -16.83 -5.31 6.17
N VAL A 183 -17.12 -4.43 5.22
CA VAL A 183 -16.28 -4.24 4.04
C VAL A 183 -15.40 -3.02 4.23
N SER A 184 -14.09 -3.18 4.02
CA SER A 184 -13.13 -2.08 4.12
C SER A 184 -13.47 -0.91 3.21
N THR A 185 -13.21 0.31 3.71
CA THR A 185 -13.33 1.55 2.98
C THR A 185 -11.95 2.09 2.56
N MET A 186 -11.93 3.21 1.84
CA MET A 186 -10.67 3.83 1.42
C MET A 186 -9.77 4.20 2.60
N PHE A 187 -10.36 4.65 3.73
CA PHE A 187 -9.66 5.07 4.94
C PHE A 187 -10.36 4.52 6.17
N ASP A 188 -9.81 3.44 6.73
CA ASP A 188 -10.31 2.80 7.94
C ASP A 188 -9.42 3.08 9.16
N GLY A 189 -9.89 2.66 10.35
CA GLY A 189 -9.10 2.68 11.58
C GLY A 189 -9.03 4.04 12.27
N GLN A 190 -9.80 5.02 11.80
CA GLN A 190 -9.92 6.32 12.45
C GLN A 190 -10.84 6.19 13.69
N THR A 191 -10.31 6.51 14.87
CA THR A 191 -11.05 6.40 16.13
C THR A 191 -11.62 7.72 16.62
N SER A 192 -11.30 8.84 15.96
CA SER A 192 -11.71 10.17 16.36
C SER A 192 -11.98 11.07 15.15
N ALA A 193 -13.04 11.87 15.22
CA ALA A 193 -13.33 12.90 14.21
C ALA A 193 -12.20 13.94 14.08
N LYS A 194 -11.33 14.09 15.09
CA LYS A 194 -10.17 15.00 15.04
C LYS A 194 -9.12 14.54 14.03
N SER A 195 -9.11 13.27 13.64
CA SER A 195 -8.22 12.71 12.62
C SER A 195 -8.75 12.84 11.19
N ALA A 196 -9.95 13.38 11.00
CA ALA A 196 -10.50 13.62 9.67
C ALA A 196 -9.68 14.69 8.92
N ALA A 197 -9.33 14.41 7.68
CA ALA A 197 -8.64 15.34 6.81
C ALA A 197 -9.64 16.10 5.92
N ILE A 198 -9.38 17.40 5.73
CA ILE A 198 -10.12 18.21 4.77
C ILE A 198 -9.49 18.02 3.39
N LEU A 199 -10.31 17.72 2.40
CA LEU A 199 -9.92 17.53 1.01
C LEU A 199 -10.42 18.68 0.15
N ARG A 200 -9.58 19.17 -0.77
CA ARG A 200 -9.95 20.19 -1.76
C ARG A 200 -9.90 19.57 -3.15
N LEU A 201 -11.06 19.43 -3.79
CA LEU A 201 -11.15 18.99 -5.18
C LEU A 201 -10.42 19.97 -6.11
N PHE A 202 -9.59 19.43 -7.01
CA PHE A 202 -8.93 20.24 -8.03
C PHE A 202 -9.05 19.65 -9.44
N SER A 203 -9.49 18.39 -9.58
CA SER A 203 -9.73 17.75 -10.86
C SER A 203 -10.81 16.69 -10.73
N HIS A 204 -11.68 16.59 -11.76
CA HIS A 204 -12.63 15.50 -11.90
C HIS A 204 -12.78 15.10 -13.37
N LYS A 205 -13.14 13.85 -13.62
CA LYS A 205 -13.34 13.29 -14.95
C LYS A 205 -14.33 12.14 -14.89
N ILE A 206 -15.21 12.05 -15.88
CA ILE A 206 -16.03 10.85 -16.10
C ILE A 206 -15.17 9.85 -16.89
N LEU A 207 -15.11 8.63 -16.40
CA LEU A 207 -14.41 7.51 -17.03
C LEU A 207 -15.40 6.55 -17.68
N PRO A 208 -14.93 5.61 -18.52
CA PRO A 208 -15.74 4.54 -19.05
C PRO A 208 -16.52 3.81 -17.94
N GLY A 209 -17.68 3.22 -18.29
CA GLY A 209 -18.54 2.51 -17.33
C GLY A 209 -19.22 3.43 -16.30
N SER A 210 -19.40 4.72 -16.60
CA SER A 210 -20.02 5.71 -15.70
C SER A 210 -19.27 5.91 -14.37
N ALA A 211 -17.97 5.57 -14.31
CA ALA A 211 -17.16 5.84 -13.16
C ALA A 211 -16.75 7.32 -13.10
N VAL A 212 -16.57 7.86 -11.90
CA VAL A 212 -16.13 9.24 -11.69
C VAL A 212 -14.74 9.23 -11.03
N TRP A 213 -13.76 9.86 -11.66
CA TRP A 213 -12.44 10.04 -11.11
C TRP A 213 -12.29 11.46 -10.56
N CYS A 214 -12.08 11.55 -9.25
CA CYS A 214 -11.82 12.80 -8.55
C CYS A 214 -10.41 12.82 -7.98
N ARG A 215 -9.75 13.99 -8.06
CA ARG A 215 -8.45 14.23 -7.43
C ARG A 215 -8.57 15.36 -6.43
N TYR A 216 -8.05 15.11 -5.23
CA TYR A 216 -8.12 16.06 -4.13
C TYR A 216 -6.73 16.33 -3.56
N LYS A 217 -6.44 17.58 -3.23
CA LYS A 217 -5.33 17.92 -2.33
C LYS A 217 -5.78 17.75 -0.88
N VAL A 218 -4.94 17.13 -0.07
CA VAL A 218 -5.14 17.05 1.37
C VAL A 218 -4.78 18.42 1.96
N VAL A 219 -5.77 19.06 2.60
CA VAL A 219 -5.54 20.33 3.30
C VAL A 219 -5.09 20.00 4.72
N THR A 220 -3.78 19.87 4.92
CA THR A 220 -3.21 19.60 6.23
C THR A 220 -3.45 20.79 7.14
N ARG A 221 -4.25 20.63 8.19
CA ARG A 221 -4.11 21.52 9.35
C ARG A 221 -2.77 21.19 9.99
N ARG A 222 -1.78 22.05 9.87
CA ARG A 222 -0.68 22.06 10.82
C ARG A 222 -1.31 22.26 12.19
N LEU A 223 -1.38 21.20 13.00
CA LEU A 223 -1.64 21.36 14.43
C LEU A 223 -0.49 22.22 14.94
N LYS A 224 -0.82 23.45 15.32
CA LYS A 224 0.08 24.36 16.05
C LYS A 224 0.34 23.80 17.44
#